data_4e56f654e27bf31b0e817242d3b3339a
#
_entry.id   4e56f654e27bf31b0e817242d3b3339a
#
_cell.length_a   1.000
_cell.length_b   1.000
_cell.length_c   1.000
_cell.angle_alpha   90.00
_cell.angle_beta   90.00
_cell.angle_gamma   90.00
#
_symmetry.space_group_name_H-M   'P 1'
#
loop_
_entity.id
_entity.type
_entity.pdbx_description
1 polymer ?
#
loop_
_entity_poly.entity_id
_entity_poly.type
_entity_poly.pdbx_seq_one_letter_code
_entity_poly.pdbx_strand_id
1 'polypeptide(L)'
;AAPIIAQVAHDAGILTVAVVTKPFRFEGANRMKQAEAGIANLTDKVDSMIIIPNDRLKFVTDQKITFANAFGIADDVLKQAVSSISELVGYSENVIINLDFADVSAIMRNAGQAHMGVGSATGRDKAEQAAQAAVSSPLLETSINGATGVLINIAGSHDLGLDDVETAANIVMEA
;
A
#
# COMPACT_ATOMS: atom_id res chain seq x y z
N ALA A 1 17.68 5.36 12.41
CA ALA A 1 18.39 4.62 11.34
C ALA A 1 17.69 4.79 9.98
N ALA A 2 16.36 4.65 9.87
CA ALA A 2 15.64 4.70 8.59
C ALA A 2 15.93 5.95 7.73
N PRO A 3 15.90 7.20 8.25
CA PRO A 3 16.19 8.37 7.44
C PRO A 3 17.61 8.42 6.87
N ILE A 4 18.58 7.80 7.56
CA ILE A 4 19.97 7.74 7.08
C ILE A 4 20.09 6.73 5.94
N ILE A 5 19.46 5.55 6.08
CA ILE A 5 19.45 4.52 5.04
C ILE A 5 18.73 5.04 3.79
N ALA A 6 17.59 5.70 3.98
CA ALA A 6 16.84 6.31 2.89
C ALA A 6 17.66 7.37 2.14
N GLN A 7 18.38 8.23 2.87
CA GLN A 7 19.25 9.24 2.27
C GLN A 7 20.35 8.60 1.42
N VAL A 8 21.02 7.57 1.93
CA VAL A 8 22.07 6.86 1.19
C VAL A 8 21.54 6.21 -0.09
N ALA A 9 20.37 5.59 -0.02
CA ALA A 9 19.73 5.00 -1.18
C ALA A 9 19.32 6.05 -2.22
N HIS A 10 18.71 7.14 -1.77
CA HIS A 10 18.28 8.25 -2.61
C HIS A 10 19.50 8.93 -3.30
N ASP A 11 20.58 9.19 -2.56
CA ASP A 11 21.80 9.79 -3.10
C ASP A 11 22.50 8.87 -4.11
N ALA A 12 22.30 7.57 -4.00
CA ALA A 12 22.75 6.58 -4.98
C ALA A 12 21.82 6.46 -6.22
N GLY A 13 20.75 7.25 -6.30
CA GLY A 13 19.79 7.23 -7.41
C GLY A 13 18.84 6.01 -7.39
N ILE A 14 18.77 5.29 -6.27
CA ILE A 14 17.92 4.11 -6.11
C ILE A 14 16.50 4.58 -5.78
N LEU A 15 15.48 4.04 -6.49
CA LEU A 15 14.09 4.27 -6.16
C LEU A 15 13.83 3.85 -4.71
N THR A 16 13.47 4.82 -3.88
CA THR A 16 13.33 4.62 -2.44
C THR A 16 11.88 4.86 -2.01
N VAL A 17 11.22 3.80 -1.57
CA VAL A 17 9.84 3.82 -1.09
C VAL A 17 9.82 3.52 0.41
N ALA A 18 9.18 4.37 1.19
CA ALA A 18 8.98 4.15 2.61
C ALA A 18 7.56 3.64 2.88
N VAL A 19 7.46 2.59 3.68
CA VAL A 19 6.18 2.13 4.24
C VAL A 19 6.28 2.25 5.75
N VAL A 20 5.41 3.05 6.34
CA VAL A 20 5.46 3.37 7.77
C VAL A 20 4.07 3.32 8.39
N THR A 21 4.01 3.06 9.70
CA THR A 21 2.75 3.12 10.45
C THR A 21 2.73 4.32 11.39
N LYS A 22 1.53 4.88 11.60
CA LYS A 22 1.26 5.75 12.74
C LYS A 22 0.80 4.91 13.92
N PRO A 23 1.28 5.20 15.15
CA PRO A 23 0.93 4.43 16.34
C PRO A 23 -0.58 4.46 16.62
N PHE A 24 -1.07 3.49 17.37
CA PHE A 24 -2.42 3.51 17.90
C PHE A 24 -2.60 4.67 18.89
N ARG A 25 -3.79 5.23 18.96
CA ARG A 25 -4.12 6.32 19.92
C ARG A 25 -3.88 5.93 21.37
N PHE A 26 -4.07 4.65 21.70
CA PHE A 26 -3.83 4.18 23.08
C PHE A 26 -2.34 4.19 23.48
N GLU A 27 -1.40 4.28 22.53
CA GLU A 27 0.02 4.42 22.81
C GLU A 27 0.40 5.83 23.32
N GLY A 28 -0.51 6.79 23.20
CA GLY A 28 -0.41 8.12 23.77
C GLY A 28 0.17 9.18 22.83
N ALA A 29 -0.09 10.45 23.19
CA ALA A 29 0.23 11.60 22.35
C ALA A 29 1.74 11.79 22.11
N ASN A 30 2.58 11.41 23.07
CA ASN A 30 4.03 11.52 22.91
C ASN A 30 4.55 10.59 21.83
N ARG A 31 4.01 9.37 21.74
CA ARG A 31 4.35 8.40 20.70
C ARG A 31 3.93 8.91 19.32
N MET A 32 2.73 9.50 19.24
CA MET A 32 2.23 10.10 18.00
C MET A 32 3.13 11.26 17.53
N LYS A 33 3.52 12.17 18.42
CA LYS A 33 4.44 13.27 18.08
C LYS A 33 5.80 12.77 17.58
N GLN A 34 6.33 11.70 18.20
CA GLN A 34 7.58 11.08 17.74
C GLN A 34 7.42 10.46 16.35
N ALA A 35 6.29 9.82 16.07
CA ALA A 35 6.00 9.25 14.76
C ALA A 35 5.88 10.34 13.69
N GLU A 36 5.14 11.42 13.98
CA GLU A 36 5.01 12.57 13.06
C GLU A 36 6.36 13.24 12.76
N ALA A 37 7.19 13.44 13.78
CA ALA A 37 8.55 13.95 13.58
C ALA A 37 9.42 12.99 12.77
N GLY A 38 9.27 11.68 12.98
CA GLY A 38 9.96 10.64 12.20
C GLY A 38 9.52 10.62 10.73
N ILE A 39 8.23 10.75 10.47
CA ILE A 39 7.66 10.85 9.11
C ILE A 39 8.19 12.10 8.42
N ALA A 40 8.11 13.27 9.06
CA ALA A 40 8.62 14.53 8.51
C ALA A 40 10.12 14.43 8.14
N ASN A 41 10.95 13.80 9.00
CA ASN A 41 12.36 13.60 8.73
C ASN A 41 12.66 12.60 7.60
N LEU A 42 11.68 11.78 7.23
CA LEU A 42 11.83 10.75 6.20
C LEU A 42 11.31 11.23 4.84
N THR A 43 10.31 12.12 4.84
CA THR A 43 9.59 12.56 3.64
C THR A 43 10.52 13.08 2.55
N ASP A 44 11.49 13.91 2.88
CA ASP A 44 12.42 14.53 1.91
C ASP A 44 13.55 13.58 1.45
N LYS A 45 13.54 12.34 1.93
CA LYS A 45 14.62 11.35 1.71
C LYS A 45 14.15 10.12 0.94
N VAL A 46 12.89 10.11 0.54
CA VAL A 46 12.26 9.02 -0.20
C VAL A 46 11.51 9.55 -1.41
N ASP A 47 11.41 8.77 -2.45
CA ASP A 47 10.63 9.10 -3.65
C ASP A 47 9.13 9.02 -3.37
N SER A 48 8.73 8.04 -2.58
CA SER A 48 7.33 7.78 -2.25
C SER A 48 7.20 7.27 -0.82
N MET A 49 6.11 7.66 -0.15
CA MET A 49 5.84 7.24 1.23
C MET A 49 4.40 6.79 1.39
N ILE A 50 4.23 5.57 1.88
CA ILE A 50 2.94 5.00 2.27
C ILE A 50 2.83 5.07 3.80
N ILE A 51 1.80 5.76 4.29
CA ILE A 51 1.53 5.91 5.71
C ILE A 51 0.28 5.10 6.06
N ILE A 52 0.39 4.19 7.01
CA ILE A 52 -0.70 3.32 7.46
C ILE A 52 -1.06 3.70 8.90
N PRO A 53 -2.23 4.33 9.14
CA PRO A 53 -2.69 4.60 10.49
C PRO A 53 -3.16 3.33 11.17
N ASN A 54 -2.51 2.92 12.27
CA ASN A 54 -2.87 1.69 12.99
C ASN A 54 -4.33 1.69 13.48
N ASP A 55 -4.89 2.84 13.82
CA ASP A 55 -6.30 2.96 14.24
C ASP A 55 -7.30 2.53 13.17
N ARG A 56 -6.89 2.53 11.89
CA ARG A 56 -7.75 2.12 10.77
C ARG A 56 -7.73 0.61 10.52
N LEU A 57 -6.79 -0.10 11.10
CA LEU A 57 -6.68 -1.56 10.97
C LEU A 57 -7.92 -2.30 11.45
N LYS A 58 -8.65 -1.72 12.41
CA LYS A 58 -9.92 -2.26 12.90
C LYS A 58 -11.03 -2.38 11.84
N PHE A 59 -10.87 -1.71 10.70
CA PHE A 59 -11.85 -1.73 9.61
C PHE A 59 -11.41 -2.64 8.44
N VAL A 60 -10.18 -3.15 8.45
CA VAL A 60 -9.62 -4.02 7.39
C VAL A 60 -9.58 -5.48 7.77
N THR A 61 -9.91 -5.82 9.00
CA THR A 61 -9.93 -7.20 9.48
C THR A 61 -11.25 -7.52 10.15
N ASP A 62 -11.78 -8.71 9.87
CA ASP A 62 -12.95 -9.24 10.55
C ASP A 62 -12.62 -9.77 11.97
N GLN A 63 -11.33 -9.88 12.27
CA GLN A 63 -10.88 -10.32 13.59
C GLN A 63 -11.04 -9.19 14.61
N LYS A 64 -11.51 -9.55 15.79
CA LYS A 64 -11.55 -8.60 16.92
C LYS A 64 -10.12 -8.21 17.30
N ILE A 65 -9.80 -6.92 17.16
CA ILE A 65 -8.52 -6.39 17.60
C ILE A 65 -8.48 -6.30 19.12
N THR A 66 -7.49 -6.91 19.71
CA THR A 66 -7.18 -6.91 21.13
C THR A 66 -5.77 -6.36 21.35
N PHE A 67 -5.43 -5.99 22.57
CA PHE A 67 -4.05 -5.57 22.89
C PHE A 67 -3.01 -6.65 22.56
N ALA A 68 -3.40 -7.92 22.61
CA ALA A 68 -2.50 -9.04 22.35
C ALA A 68 -2.16 -9.22 20.86
N ASN A 69 -3.09 -8.90 19.95
CA ASN A 69 -2.92 -9.13 18.52
C ASN A 69 -2.78 -7.83 17.68
N ALA A 70 -3.00 -6.66 18.27
CA ALA A 70 -3.02 -5.39 17.55
C ALA A 70 -1.71 -5.12 16.77
N PHE A 71 -0.58 -5.35 17.39
CA PHE A 71 0.72 -5.14 16.73
C PHE A 71 1.01 -6.21 15.67
N GLY A 72 0.58 -7.45 15.89
CA GLY A 72 0.68 -8.51 14.86
C GLY A 72 -0.10 -8.15 13.59
N ILE A 73 -1.32 -7.62 13.74
CA ILE A 73 -2.12 -7.15 12.60
C ILE A 73 -1.42 -5.98 11.89
N ALA A 74 -0.81 -5.06 12.62
CA ALA A 74 -0.04 -3.97 12.01
C ALA A 74 1.18 -4.49 11.23
N ASP A 75 1.89 -5.46 11.77
CA ASP A 75 3.02 -6.11 11.10
C ASP A 75 2.58 -6.85 9.83
N ASP A 76 1.42 -7.54 9.86
CA ASP A 76 0.89 -8.24 8.69
C ASP A 76 0.52 -7.27 7.57
N VAL A 77 -0.08 -6.12 7.88
CA VAL A 77 -0.40 -5.09 6.88
C VAL A 77 0.86 -4.44 6.32
N LEU A 78 1.87 -4.16 7.15
CA LEU A 78 3.18 -3.69 6.68
C LEU A 78 3.84 -4.70 5.75
N LYS A 79 3.82 -5.98 6.11
CA LYS A 79 4.32 -7.07 5.28
C LYS A 79 3.61 -7.12 3.93
N GLN A 80 2.29 -7.04 3.95
CA GLN A 80 1.48 -7.03 2.74
C GLN A 80 1.83 -5.84 1.84
N ALA A 81 1.96 -4.64 2.38
CA ALA A 81 2.34 -3.45 1.63
C ALA A 81 3.72 -3.59 0.96
N VAL A 82 4.72 -4.06 1.72
CA VAL A 82 6.07 -4.28 1.19
C VAL A 82 6.08 -5.40 0.14
N SER A 83 5.36 -6.51 0.38
CA SER A 83 5.26 -7.60 -0.58
C SER A 83 4.61 -7.15 -1.89
N SER A 84 3.49 -6.41 -1.82
CA SER A 84 2.81 -5.90 -3.02
C SER A 84 3.72 -5.01 -3.86
N ILE A 85 4.49 -4.11 -3.25
CA ILE A 85 5.46 -3.27 -3.98
C ILE A 85 6.58 -4.14 -4.57
N SER A 86 7.08 -5.11 -3.82
CA SER A 86 8.15 -6.00 -4.27
C SER A 86 7.69 -6.88 -5.43
N GLU A 87 6.44 -7.33 -5.41
CA GLU A 87 5.83 -8.12 -6.50
C GLU A 87 5.69 -7.31 -7.80
N LEU A 88 5.40 -6.00 -7.70
CA LEU A 88 5.32 -5.12 -8.86
C LEU A 88 6.66 -4.97 -9.61
N VAL A 89 7.78 -5.06 -8.89
CA VAL A 89 9.13 -4.89 -9.45
C VAL A 89 9.91 -6.19 -9.55
N GLY A 90 9.40 -7.27 -8.93
CA GLY A 90 10.05 -8.56 -8.86
C GLY A 90 9.72 -9.45 -10.07
N TYR A 91 10.69 -10.28 -10.45
CA TYR A 91 10.45 -11.38 -11.39
C TYR A 91 9.76 -12.52 -10.66
N SER A 92 8.53 -12.84 -11.04
CA SER A 92 7.84 -14.04 -10.55
C SER A 92 7.40 -14.90 -11.74
N GLU A 93 7.65 -16.19 -11.68
CA GLU A 93 7.28 -17.16 -12.74
C GLU A 93 5.74 -17.26 -12.94
N ASN A 94 4.95 -16.76 -12.00
CA ASN A 94 3.49 -16.85 -12.02
C ASN A 94 2.81 -15.53 -12.44
N VAL A 95 3.57 -14.54 -12.90
CA VAL A 95 3.02 -13.25 -13.34
C VAL A 95 2.62 -13.35 -14.82
N ILE A 96 1.36 -13.11 -15.11
CA ILE A 96 0.81 -13.15 -16.49
C ILE A 96 1.15 -11.85 -17.23
N ILE A 97 1.03 -10.70 -16.54
CA ILE A 97 1.37 -9.37 -17.06
C ILE A 97 2.34 -8.74 -16.06
N ASN A 98 3.57 -8.57 -16.46
CA ASN A 98 4.60 -7.94 -15.64
C ASN A 98 4.77 -6.47 -16.04
N LEU A 99 4.82 -5.60 -15.05
CA LEU A 99 5.20 -4.21 -15.28
C LEU A 99 6.72 -4.10 -15.42
N ASP A 100 7.17 -3.29 -16.36
CA ASP A 100 8.58 -2.92 -16.43
C ASP A 100 8.93 -2.07 -15.19
N PHE A 101 10.10 -2.30 -14.62
CA PHE A 101 10.64 -1.47 -13.54
C PHE A 101 10.65 0.03 -13.90
N ALA A 102 10.85 0.34 -15.18
CA ALA A 102 10.80 1.71 -15.68
C ALA A 102 9.41 2.35 -15.48
N ASP A 103 8.33 1.61 -15.73
CA ASP A 103 6.96 2.10 -15.56
C ASP A 103 6.62 2.32 -14.09
N VAL A 104 6.96 1.35 -13.23
CA VAL A 104 6.79 1.49 -11.77
C VAL A 104 7.60 2.68 -11.25
N SER A 105 8.84 2.81 -11.70
CA SER A 105 9.73 3.91 -11.31
C SER A 105 9.19 5.26 -11.77
N ALA A 106 8.61 5.35 -12.97
CA ALA A 106 8.02 6.58 -13.49
C ALA A 106 6.85 7.08 -12.64
N ILE A 107 6.04 6.16 -12.10
CA ILE A 107 4.89 6.49 -11.24
C ILE A 107 5.35 6.84 -9.81
N MET A 108 6.31 6.09 -9.25
CA MET A 108 6.69 6.20 -7.85
C MET A 108 7.80 7.21 -7.57
N ARG A 109 8.60 7.59 -8.57
CA ARG A 109 9.71 8.54 -8.40
C ARG A 109 9.19 9.94 -8.14
N ASN A 110 9.61 10.54 -7.03
CA ASN A 110 9.17 11.87 -6.56
C ASN A 110 7.65 11.99 -6.41
N ALA A 111 6.95 10.88 -6.18
CA ALA A 111 5.49 10.87 -6.04
C ALA A 111 5.01 11.43 -4.69
N GLY A 112 5.90 11.53 -3.71
CA GLY A 112 5.56 12.03 -2.38
C GLY A 112 4.68 11.06 -1.60
N GLN A 113 3.53 11.51 -1.10
CA GLN A 113 2.64 10.66 -0.35
C GLN A 113 1.83 9.74 -1.28
N ALA A 114 1.92 8.44 -1.03
CA ALA A 114 1.15 7.42 -1.71
C ALA A 114 0.15 6.76 -0.75
N HIS A 115 -0.91 6.23 -1.31
CA HIS A 115 -1.94 5.51 -0.58
C HIS A 115 -2.01 4.07 -1.08
N MET A 116 -2.42 3.16 -0.21
CA MET A 116 -2.62 1.75 -0.53
C MET A 116 -4.03 1.34 -0.16
N GLY A 117 -4.75 0.76 -1.11
CA GLY A 117 -6.00 0.09 -0.88
C GLY A 117 -5.86 -1.40 -1.16
N VAL A 118 -6.50 -2.22 -0.37
CA VAL A 118 -6.52 -3.67 -0.54
C VAL A 118 -7.96 -4.14 -0.52
N GLY A 119 -8.31 -5.00 -1.45
CA GLY A 119 -9.60 -5.66 -1.50
C GLY A 119 -9.45 -7.12 -1.90
N SER A 120 -10.25 -7.99 -1.32
CA SER A 120 -10.32 -9.40 -1.68
C SER A 120 -11.77 -9.85 -1.73
N ALA A 121 -12.09 -10.72 -2.66
CA ALA A 121 -13.41 -11.31 -2.78
C ALA A 121 -13.33 -12.70 -3.41
N THR A 122 -14.39 -13.47 -3.24
CA THR A 122 -14.55 -14.80 -3.81
C THR A 122 -15.94 -14.93 -4.43
N GLY A 123 -16.11 -15.84 -5.38
CA GLY A 123 -17.40 -16.09 -6.02
C GLY A 123 -17.51 -15.49 -7.40
N ARG A 124 -18.75 -15.29 -7.88
CA ARG A 124 -19.02 -14.92 -9.29
C ARG A 124 -18.56 -13.48 -9.59
N ASP A 125 -18.85 -12.54 -8.68
CA ASP A 125 -18.57 -11.10 -8.88
C ASP A 125 -17.30 -10.67 -8.11
N LYS A 126 -16.32 -11.58 -7.99
CA LYS A 126 -15.10 -11.41 -7.21
C LYS A 126 -14.28 -10.19 -7.62
N ALA A 127 -14.16 -9.93 -8.92
CA ALA A 127 -13.38 -8.84 -9.46
C ALA A 127 -13.97 -7.47 -9.08
N GLU A 128 -15.28 -7.31 -9.30
CA GLU A 128 -16.00 -6.09 -8.94
C GLU A 128 -15.94 -5.82 -7.43
N GLN A 129 -16.26 -6.83 -6.63
CA GLN A 129 -16.27 -6.70 -5.17
C GLN A 129 -14.87 -6.40 -4.59
N ALA A 130 -13.83 -7.07 -5.10
CA ALA A 130 -12.47 -6.82 -4.68
C ALA A 130 -11.98 -5.42 -5.05
N ALA A 131 -12.26 -4.97 -6.29
CA ALA A 131 -11.89 -3.64 -6.75
C ALA A 131 -12.60 -2.55 -5.93
N GLN A 132 -13.91 -2.67 -5.71
CA GLN A 132 -14.67 -1.74 -4.87
C GLN A 132 -14.16 -1.71 -3.42
N ALA A 133 -13.82 -2.88 -2.86
CA ALA A 133 -13.23 -2.95 -1.53
C ALA A 133 -11.85 -2.28 -1.47
N ALA A 134 -11.02 -2.42 -2.51
CA ALA A 134 -9.73 -1.77 -2.60
C ALA A 134 -9.85 -0.24 -2.68
N VAL A 135 -10.72 0.26 -3.56
CA VAL A 135 -10.96 1.71 -3.75
C VAL A 135 -11.59 2.35 -2.51
N SER A 136 -12.44 1.60 -1.80
CA SER A 136 -13.07 2.04 -0.54
C SER A 136 -12.28 1.65 0.70
N SER A 137 -11.06 1.17 0.54
CA SER A 137 -10.27 0.61 1.65
C SER A 137 -10.11 1.63 2.77
N PRO A 138 -10.40 1.24 4.02
CA PRO A 138 -10.19 2.11 5.18
C PRO A 138 -8.74 2.52 5.41
N LEU A 139 -7.77 1.86 4.76
CA LEU A 139 -6.35 2.25 4.80
C LEU A 139 -6.09 3.56 4.04
N LEU A 140 -6.97 3.91 3.09
CA LEU A 140 -6.93 5.19 2.41
C LEU A 140 -7.31 6.30 3.39
N GLU A 141 -6.41 7.25 3.67
CA GLU A 141 -6.72 8.41 4.53
C GLU A 141 -7.62 9.42 3.82
N THR A 142 -7.54 9.45 2.49
CA THR A 142 -8.26 10.37 1.61
C THR A 142 -8.88 9.60 0.45
N SER A 143 -9.79 10.25 -0.29
CA SER A 143 -10.27 9.71 -1.56
C SER A 143 -9.11 9.59 -2.56
N ILE A 144 -9.17 8.56 -3.42
CA ILE A 144 -8.22 8.39 -4.53
C ILE A 144 -8.48 9.36 -5.69
N ASN A 145 -9.58 10.12 -5.62
CA ASN A 145 -9.93 11.11 -6.63
C ASN A 145 -8.81 12.13 -6.81
N GLY A 146 -8.38 12.29 -8.05
CA GLY A 146 -7.29 13.20 -8.40
C GLY A 146 -5.89 12.57 -8.26
N ALA A 147 -5.80 11.26 -8.07
CA ALA A 147 -4.53 10.55 -8.15
C ALA A 147 -3.91 10.73 -9.53
N THR A 148 -2.62 11.06 -9.58
CA THR A 148 -1.88 11.28 -10.82
C THR A 148 -1.24 10.01 -11.37
N GLY A 149 -1.10 8.98 -10.55
CA GLY A 149 -0.58 7.67 -10.92
C GLY A 149 -1.19 6.58 -10.05
N VAL A 150 -1.55 5.48 -10.66
CA VAL A 150 -2.13 4.31 -9.99
C VAL A 150 -1.38 3.06 -10.42
N LEU A 151 -0.97 2.25 -9.45
CA LEU A 151 -0.43 0.92 -9.67
C LEU A 151 -1.44 -0.10 -9.17
N ILE A 152 -1.82 -1.03 -10.03
CA ILE A 152 -2.80 -2.08 -9.70
C ILE A 152 -2.09 -3.42 -9.74
N ASN A 153 -2.14 -4.15 -8.63
CA ASN A 153 -1.71 -5.55 -8.56
C ASN A 153 -2.94 -6.43 -8.39
N ILE A 154 -3.18 -7.33 -9.34
CA ILE A 154 -4.29 -8.28 -9.31
C ILE A 154 -3.73 -9.68 -9.19
N ALA A 155 -4.02 -10.33 -8.07
CA ALA A 155 -3.65 -11.71 -7.81
C ALA A 155 -4.91 -12.57 -7.71
N GLY A 156 -4.88 -13.72 -8.33
CA GLY A 156 -6.00 -14.65 -8.33
C GLY A 156 -5.58 -16.08 -8.61
N SER A 157 -6.53 -17.00 -8.50
CA SER A 157 -6.36 -18.40 -8.90
C SER A 157 -6.39 -18.54 -10.43
N HIS A 158 -6.11 -19.73 -10.94
CA HIS A 158 -6.05 -20.02 -12.38
C HIS A 158 -7.38 -19.78 -13.15
N ASP A 159 -8.47 -19.52 -12.45
CA ASP A 159 -9.78 -19.15 -12.99
C ASP A 159 -9.98 -17.63 -13.15
N LEU A 160 -8.94 -16.82 -12.91
CA LEU A 160 -8.98 -15.38 -13.16
C LEU A 160 -9.08 -15.11 -14.67
N GLY A 161 -10.22 -14.58 -15.10
CA GLY A 161 -10.47 -14.25 -16.49
C GLY A 161 -9.93 -12.88 -16.89
N LEU A 162 -9.78 -12.66 -18.19
CA LEU A 162 -9.41 -11.35 -18.73
C LEU A 162 -10.48 -10.30 -18.40
N ASP A 163 -11.74 -10.69 -18.46
CA ASP A 163 -12.89 -9.83 -18.12
C ASP A 163 -12.86 -9.39 -16.65
N ASP A 164 -12.35 -10.25 -15.75
CA ASP A 164 -12.17 -9.93 -14.31
C ASP A 164 -11.14 -8.80 -14.14
N VAL A 165 -10.03 -8.90 -14.87
CA VAL A 165 -8.95 -7.90 -14.83
C VAL A 165 -9.44 -6.56 -15.38
N GLU A 166 -10.14 -6.59 -16.52
CA GLU A 166 -10.71 -5.39 -17.16
C GLU A 166 -11.74 -4.72 -16.25
N THR A 167 -12.62 -5.49 -15.64
CA THR A 167 -13.63 -4.99 -14.69
C THR A 167 -12.96 -4.30 -13.50
N ALA A 168 -11.98 -4.94 -12.89
CA ALA A 168 -11.26 -4.37 -11.74
C ALA A 168 -10.53 -3.08 -12.12
N ALA A 169 -9.84 -3.06 -13.27
CA ALA A 169 -9.13 -1.88 -13.75
C ALA A 169 -10.06 -0.69 -14.01
N ASN A 170 -11.22 -0.94 -14.64
CA ASN A 170 -12.21 0.10 -14.94
C ASN A 170 -12.76 0.73 -13.66
N ILE A 171 -13.08 -0.06 -12.63
CA ILE A 171 -13.56 0.45 -11.34
C ILE A 171 -12.53 1.36 -10.68
N VAL A 172 -11.26 0.99 -10.73
CA VAL A 172 -10.18 1.81 -10.16
C VAL A 172 -9.98 3.10 -10.94
N MET A 173 -10.13 3.07 -12.29
CA MET A 173 -9.99 4.26 -13.12
C MET A 173 -11.17 5.24 -12.99
N GLU A 174 -12.37 4.75 -12.67
CA GLU A 174 -13.56 5.58 -12.48
C GLU A 174 -13.62 6.25 -11.09
N ALA A 175 -12.85 5.77 -10.13
CA ALA A 175 -12.87 6.24 -8.75
C ALA A 175 -11.91 7.42 -8.50
#